data_52df82af717d6dc28473b25785d549a5
#
_entry.id   52df82af717d6dc28473b25785d549a5
#
_cell.length_a   1.000
_cell.length_b   1.000
_cell.length_c   1.000
_cell.angle_alpha   90.00
_cell.angle_beta   90.00
_cell.angle_gamma   90.00
#
_symmetry.space_group_name_H-M   'P 1'
#
loop_
_entity.id
_entity.type
_entity.pdbx_description
1 polymer ?
#
loop_
_entity_poly.entity_id
_entity_poly.type
_entity_poly.pdbx_seq_one_letter_code
_entity_poly.pdbx_strand_id
1 'polypeptide(L)'
;DRFGRTQTFHREAAGEFSGEITGVTDGAGRHFRLVLTTQAQRAEEARQQAISGGTEPSAFPDTLPGYTEYGRDNGIRLSAVWLTHDPEYPENLPAAPLVRYGWTPRGELAVVYDRSGKQVRSFTYDDKYRGRMVAHRHTGRPEIRYRYDSDGRVTEQLNPAGLSYTYQYEKDHITITDSLDRREVLHTQGEAGLKRVVKKEHADGSVTQSQFDAVGRLRTQTDAAGRTTEYSPDVVTGLITRITTPDGRASAFYYNHHSQLTSATGPDGLEIRREYDELGRLIQETAPDGDITRYRYDNPHSDLPCATEDATGSRKTMTWSRYGQLLSFTDCSGYVTRYDHDRFGQMTAVHREEGLSQYRAYDSRGQLIAVKDTQGHETRYEYNIAGDLTAVIAPDGSRNGTQYDAWGKAICTTQGGLTRSMEYDAAGRVIRLTSENGSHTTFRYDVLDRLIQETGFDGRTQRYHHDLTGKLIRSE
;
A
#
# COMPACT_ATOMS: atom_id res chain seq x y z
N ASP A 1 6.95 -20.89 -10.06
CA ASP A 1 5.82 -21.24 -9.21
C ASP A 1 5.13 -22.51 -9.69
N ARG A 2 4.06 -22.91 -9.05
CA ARG A 2 3.27 -24.11 -9.38
C ARG A 2 2.59 -24.08 -10.75
N PHE A 3 2.51 -22.91 -11.38
CA PHE A 3 1.95 -22.74 -12.72
C PHE A 3 3.02 -22.77 -13.82
N GLY A 4 4.27 -23.07 -13.46
CA GLY A 4 5.39 -23.08 -14.38
C GLY A 4 5.88 -21.70 -14.78
N ARG A 5 5.43 -20.63 -14.07
CA ARG A 5 5.93 -19.27 -14.29
C ARG A 5 7.25 -19.12 -13.55
N THR A 6 8.27 -18.68 -14.26
CA THR A 6 9.62 -18.54 -13.72
C THR A 6 10.09 -17.10 -13.84
N GLN A 7 10.86 -16.66 -12.85
CA GLN A 7 11.63 -15.43 -12.93
C GLN A 7 13.09 -15.82 -13.01
N THR A 8 13.77 -15.36 -14.05
CA THR A 8 15.17 -15.71 -14.29
C THR A 8 16.04 -14.48 -14.09
N PHE A 9 17.08 -14.64 -13.28
CA PHE A 9 18.06 -13.61 -13.03
C PHE A 9 19.29 -13.88 -13.88
N HIS A 10 19.75 -12.88 -14.64
CA HIS A 10 20.93 -12.97 -15.50
C HIS A 10 22.09 -12.25 -14.84
N ARG A 11 23.21 -12.96 -14.67
CA ARG A 11 24.41 -12.43 -14.06
C ARG A 11 25.41 -12.05 -15.12
N GLU A 12 26.15 -10.96 -14.88
CA GLU A 12 27.20 -10.51 -15.76
C GLU A 12 28.36 -11.51 -15.75
N ALA A 13 28.83 -11.92 -16.94
CA ALA A 13 29.86 -12.95 -17.08
C ALA A 13 31.27 -12.42 -16.83
N ALA A 14 31.52 -11.16 -17.13
CA ALA A 14 32.86 -10.55 -17.06
C ALA A 14 32.76 -9.04 -16.84
N GLY A 15 33.92 -8.41 -16.54
CA GLY A 15 34.03 -6.97 -16.33
C GLY A 15 33.87 -6.57 -14.87
N GLU A 16 33.69 -5.29 -14.63
CA GLU A 16 33.61 -4.73 -13.28
C GLU A 16 32.34 -5.15 -12.51
N PHE A 17 31.30 -5.59 -13.22
CA PHE A 17 30.06 -6.09 -12.62
C PHE A 17 29.94 -7.62 -12.67
N SER A 18 31.05 -8.32 -12.88
CA SER A 18 31.07 -9.79 -12.95
C SER A 18 30.41 -10.41 -11.72
N GLY A 19 29.46 -11.34 -11.97
CA GLY A 19 28.71 -12.00 -10.92
C GLY A 19 27.49 -11.24 -10.40
N GLU A 20 27.35 -9.96 -10.73
CA GLU A 20 26.19 -9.17 -10.35
C GLU A 20 24.99 -9.44 -11.27
N ILE A 21 23.78 -9.29 -10.74
CA ILE A 21 22.56 -9.42 -11.53
C ILE A 21 22.36 -8.13 -12.34
N THR A 22 22.40 -8.25 -13.67
CA THR A 22 22.20 -7.14 -14.61
C THR A 22 21.01 -7.30 -15.52
N GLY A 23 20.32 -8.44 -15.44
CA GLY A 23 19.12 -8.69 -16.21
C GLY A 23 18.13 -9.54 -15.46
N VAL A 24 16.85 -9.35 -15.76
CA VAL A 24 15.74 -10.15 -15.22
C VAL A 24 14.79 -10.45 -16.36
N THR A 25 14.40 -11.72 -16.47
CA THR A 25 13.29 -12.14 -17.33
C THR A 25 12.14 -12.56 -16.45
N ASP A 26 10.97 -11.93 -16.58
CA ASP A 26 9.80 -12.31 -15.78
C ASP A 26 9.05 -13.50 -16.38
N GLY A 27 8.03 -13.96 -15.64
CA GLY A 27 7.24 -15.12 -16.06
C GLY A 27 6.38 -14.87 -17.31
N ALA A 28 6.22 -13.63 -17.74
CA ALA A 28 5.48 -13.27 -18.95
C ALA A 28 6.39 -13.06 -20.16
N GLY A 29 7.71 -13.22 -20.00
CA GLY A 29 8.70 -13.07 -21.06
C GLY A 29 9.20 -11.67 -21.28
N ARG A 30 8.92 -10.72 -20.38
CA ARG A 30 9.52 -9.38 -20.43
C ARG A 30 10.95 -9.41 -19.92
N HIS A 31 11.82 -8.66 -20.56
CA HIS A 31 13.21 -8.52 -20.15
C HIS A 31 13.46 -7.14 -19.57
N PHE A 32 14.13 -7.11 -18.41
CA PHE A 32 14.53 -5.89 -17.73
C PHE A 32 16.04 -5.84 -17.64
N ARG A 33 16.61 -4.67 -17.89
CA ARG A 33 18.02 -4.42 -17.64
C ARG A 33 18.19 -3.62 -16.37
N LEU A 34 19.06 -4.10 -15.50
CA LEU A 34 19.46 -3.43 -14.28
C LEU A 34 20.78 -2.71 -14.54
N VAL A 35 20.75 -1.38 -14.52
CA VAL A 35 21.94 -0.56 -14.73
C VAL A 35 22.60 -0.35 -13.38
N LEU A 36 23.82 -0.85 -13.22
CA LEU A 36 24.62 -0.75 -12.02
C LEU A 36 25.68 0.35 -12.17
N THR A 37 26.06 0.96 -11.07
CA THR A 37 27.17 1.92 -11.01
C THR A 37 28.11 1.57 -9.88
N THR A 38 29.40 1.82 -10.09
CA THR A 38 30.43 1.74 -9.04
C THR A 38 30.48 3.05 -8.26
N GLN A 39 31.09 3.01 -7.09
CA GLN A 39 31.34 4.23 -6.29
C GLN A 39 32.17 5.24 -7.08
N ALA A 40 33.20 4.78 -7.79
CA ALA A 40 34.06 5.64 -8.61
C ALA A 40 33.29 6.32 -9.75
N GLN A 41 32.35 5.59 -10.42
CA GLN A 41 31.51 6.16 -11.47
C GLN A 41 30.63 7.27 -10.92
N ARG A 42 30.01 7.05 -9.77
CA ARG A 42 29.14 8.06 -9.13
C ARG A 42 29.93 9.27 -8.67
N ALA A 43 31.13 9.06 -8.15
CA ALA A 43 32.03 10.14 -7.75
C ALA A 43 32.43 11.02 -8.95
N GLU A 44 32.79 10.40 -10.09
CA GLU A 44 33.11 11.12 -11.31
C GLU A 44 31.91 11.90 -11.86
N GLU A 45 30.74 11.30 -11.88
CA GLU A 45 29.50 11.98 -12.30
C GLU A 45 29.22 13.20 -11.43
N ALA A 46 29.37 13.08 -10.10
CA ALA A 46 29.20 14.20 -9.18
C ALA A 46 30.20 15.32 -9.44
N ARG A 47 31.45 14.99 -9.74
CA ARG A 47 32.50 15.99 -10.12
C ARG A 47 32.11 16.71 -11.41
N GLN A 48 31.67 16.01 -12.44
CA GLN A 48 31.25 16.59 -13.72
C GLN A 48 30.01 17.50 -13.55
N GLN A 49 29.06 17.11 -12.77
CA GLN A 49 27.88 17.93 -12.46
C GLN A 49 28.27 19.21 -11.74
N ALA A 50 29.17 19.15 -10.77
CA ALA A 50 29.64 20.31 -10.04
C ALA A 50 30.37 21.29 -10.97
N ILE A 51 31.26 20.80 -11.85
CA ILE A 51 31.97 21.63 -12.85
C ILE A 51 30.99 22.28 -13.81
N SER A 52 30.04 21.52 -14.36
CA SER A 52 29.01 22.03 -15.30
C SER A 52 28.09 23.05 -14.64
N GLY A 53 27.82 22.92 -13.36
CA GLY A 53 27.00 23.86 -12.57
C GLY A 53 27.79 25.08 -12.06
N GLY A 54 29.07 25.20 -12.36
CA GLY A 54 29.91 26.30 -11.89
C GLY A 54 30.23 26.27 -10.40
N THR A 55 30.07 25.12 -9.75
CA THR A 55 30.34 24.93 -8.33
C THR A 55 31.64 24.13 -8.13
N GLU A 56 32.24 24.24 -6.93
CA GLU A 56 33.34 23.40 -6.55
C GLU A 56 32.87 21.95 -6.34
N PRO A 57 33.68 20.94 -6.79
CA PRO A 57 33.33 19.55 -6.53
C PRO A 57 33.28 19.26 -5.03
N SER A 58 32.16 18.72 -4.57
CA SER A 58 32.06 18.26 -3.20
C SER A 58 32.93 17.00 -2.98
N ALA A 59 33.26 16.73 -1.72
CA ALA A 59 34.01 15.55 -1.35
C ALA A 59 33.15 14.30 -1.57
N PHE A 60 33.34 13.63 -2.72
CA PHE A 60 32.71 12.38 -3.06
C PHE A 60 33.78 11.31 -3.20
N PRO A 61 33.89 10.36 -2.26
CA PRO A 61 34.99 9.38 -2.30
C PRO A 61 34.82 8.37 -3.43
N ASP A 62 35.93 7.95 -4.01
CA ASP A 62 35.96 6.93 -5.07
C ASP A 62 35.72 5.52 -4.53
N THR A 63 35.88 5.32 -3.23
CA THR A 63 35.69 4.04 -2.56
C THR A 63 34.94 4.25 -1.24
N LEU A 64 34.19 3.21 -0.83
CA LEU A 64 33.52 3.19 0.46
C LEU A 64 34.34 2.40 1.49
N PRO A 65 34.12 2.64 2.82
CA PRO A 65 34.64 1.75 3.85
C PRO A 65 34.18 0.33 3.61
N GLY A 66 35.11 -0.64 3.65
CA GLY A 66 34.93 -1.96 3.09
C GLY A 66 33.91 -2.90 3.74
N TYR A 67 33.30 -2.55 4.91
CA TYR A 67 32.45 -3.49 5.65
C TYR A 67 31.21 -2.81 6.19
N THR A 68 30.10 -3.56 6.15
CA THR A 68 28.82 -3.29 6.83
C THR A 68 28.55 -4.43 7.81
N GLU A 69 27.50 -4.31 8.62
CA GLU A 69 27.03 -5.41 9.47
C GLU A 69 26.63 -6.66 8.66
N TYR A 70 26.36 -6.50 7.36
CA TYR A 70 25.96 -7.60 6.45
C TYR A 70 27.14 -8.11 5.61
N GLY A 71 28.35 -7.65 5.86
CA GLY A 71 29.55 -8.05 5.15
C GLY A 71 30.21 -6.91 4.35
N ARG A 72 31.05 -7.31 3.37
CA ARG A 72 31.81 -6.36 2.57
C ARG A 72 30.90 -5.60 1.59
N ASP A 73 31.01 -4.28 1.59
CA ASP A 73 30.33 -3.41 0.63
C ASP A 73 31.30 -3.06 -0.52
N ASN A 74 30.99 -3.53 -1.73
CA ASN A 74 31.79 -3.25 -2.93
C ASN A 74 31.45 -1.91 -3.58
N GLY A 75 30.46 -1.18 -3.04
CA GLY A 75 30.02 0.11 -3.56
C GLY A 75 29.18 0.05 -4.83
N ILE A 76 28.86 -1.14 -5.34
CA ILE A 76 27.98 -1.31 -6.50
C ILE A 76 26.55 -1.06 -6.10
N ARG A 77 25.85 -0.23 -6.87
CA ARG A 77 24.45 0.15 -6.61
C ARG A 77 23.62 0.08 -7.88
N LEU A 78 22.34 -0.25 -7.71
CA LEU A 78 21.34 -0.17 -8.77
C LEU A 78 21.01 1.30 -9.02
N SER A 79 21.19 1.78 -10.26
CA SER A 79 20.97 3.17 -10.64
C SER A 79 19.77 3.36 -11.58
N ALA A 80 19.41 2.35 -12.36
CA ALA A 80 18.24 2.41 -13.23
C ALA A 80 17.73 1.02 -13.57
N VAL A 81 16.43 0.94 -13.88
CA VAL A 81 15.80 -0.27 -14.42
C VAL A 81 15.14 0.08 -15.74
N TRP A 82 15.50 -0.64 -16.79
CA TRP A 82 14.94 -0.49 -18.13
C TRP A 82 14.12 -1.71 -18.51
N LEU A 83 12.98 -1.47 -19.18
CA LEU A 83 12.28 -2.51 -19.91
C LEU A 83 12.89 -2.59 -21.31
N THR A 84 13.57 -3.71 -21.62
CA THR A 84 14.31 -3.88 -22.87
C THR A 84 13.63 -4.81 -23.88
N HIS A 85 12.68 -5.62 -23.42
CA HIS A 85 11.88 -6.47 -24.28
C HIS A 85 10.49 -6.68 -23.69
N ASP A 86 9.48 -6.53 -24.51
CA ASP A 86 8.08 -6.78 -24.16
C ASP A 86 7.43 -7.58 -25.28
N PRO A 87 7.01 -8.83 -25.06
CA PRO A 87 6.43 -9.66 -26.12
C PRO A 87 5.17 -9.09 -26.76
N GLU A 88 4.39 -8.29 -26.02
CA GLU A 88 3.16 -7.67 -26.53
C GLU A 88 3.42 -6.32 -27.21
N TYR A 89 4.56 -5.68 -26.94
CA TYR A 89 4.92 -4.36 -27.48
C TYR A 89 6.38 -4.34 -27.96
N PRO A 90 6.77 -5.27 -28.87
CA PRO A 90 8.19 -5.41 -29.24
C PRO A 90 8.74 -4.17 -29.96
N GLU A 91 7.88 -3.42 -30.64
CA GLU A 91 8.26 -2.20 -31.38
C GLU A 91 7.95 -0.91 -30.61
N ASN A 92 7.46 -1.00 -29.38
CA ASN A 92 7.02 0.15 -28.61
C ASN A 92 7.53 0.11 -27.17
N LEU A 93 8.85 -0.02 -27.03
CA LEU A 93 9.51 -0.03 -25.72
C LEU A 93 9.60 1.39 -25.14
N PRO A 94 9.61 1.55 -23.81
CA PRO A 94 9.83 2.85 -23.19
C PRO A 94 11.18 3.44 -23.58
N ALA A 95 11.20 4.74 -23.90
CA ALA A 95 12.41 5.47 -24.25
C ALA A 95 13.22 5.95 -23.03
N ALA A 96 12.70 5.74 -21.83
CA ALA A 96 13.30 6.14 -20.56
C ALA A 96 13.28 4.96 -19.57
N PRO A 97 14.13 4.97 -18.56
CA PRO A 97 14.06 3.93 -17.53
C PRO A 97 12.74 3.98 -16.78
N LEU A 98 12.28 2.83 -16.30
CA LEU A 98 11.06 2.71 -15.49
C LEU A 98 11.23 3.37 -14.14
N VAL A 99 12.44 3.33 -13.60
CA VAL A 99 12.82 3.93 -12.32
C VAL A 99 14.31 4.25 -12.35
N ARG A 100 14.69 5.31 -11.65
CA ARG A 100 16.07 5.71 -11.49
C ARG A 100 16.36 6.04 -10.05
N TYR A 101 17.55 5.71 -9.57
CA TYR A 101 18.00 5.90 -8.19
C TYR A 101 19.23 6.76 -8.13
N GLY A 102 19.24 7.73 -7.22
CA GLY A 102 20.43 8.51 -6.89
C GLY A 102 20.94 8.12 -5.50
N TRP A 103 22.27 8.19 -5.33
CA TRP A 103 22.94 7.72 -4.13
C TRP A 103 23.77 8.83 -3.49
N THR A 104 23.86 8.82 -2.16
CA THR A 104 24.74 9.74 -1.42
C THR A 104 26.21 9.40 -1.67
N PRO A 105 27.15 10.31 -1.35
CA PRO A 105 28.58 10.00 -1.39
C PRO A 105 28.99 8.78 -0.57
N ARG A 106 28.17 8.40 0.41
CA ARG A 106 28.42 7.25 1.29
C ARG A 106 27.70 5.98 0.84
N GLY A 107 27.07 6.00 -0.36
CA GLY A 107 26.41 4.84 -0.93
C GLY A 107 25.02 4.54 -0.33
N GLU A 108 24.38 5.54 0.24
CA GLU A 108 23.03 5.46 0.78
C GLU A 108 22.02 5.98 -0.26
N LEU A 109 20.83 5.40 -0.33
CA LEU A 109 19.79 5.82 -1.27
C LEU A 109 19.34 7.25 -0.96
N ALA A 110 19.58 8.19 -1.88
CA ALA A 110 19.25 9.60 -1.69
C ALA A 110 17.93 10.00 -2.33
N VAL A 111 17.69 9.57 -3.57
CA VAL A 111 16.53 9.99 -4.36
C VAL A 111 16.01 8.86 -5.23
N VAL A 112 14.71 8.90 -5.50
CA VAL A 112 14.06 8.01 -6.46
C VAL A 112 13.35 8.86 -7.50
N TYR A 113 13.55 8.55 -8.77
CA TYR A 113 12.89 9.18 -9.92
C TYR A 113 11.94 8.18 -10.57
N ASP A 114 10.75 8.63 -10.94
CA ASP A 114 9.80 7.81 -11.69
C ASP A 114 10.16 7.76 -13.19
N ARG A 115 9.35 7.07 -13.98
CA ARG A 115 9.59 6.95 -15.44
C ARG A 115 9.46 8.27 -16.20
N SER A 116 8.85 9.29 -15.62
CA SER A 116 8.80 10.64 -16.21
C SER A 116 10.10 11.43 -15.99
N GLY A 117 11.01 10.89 -15.17
CA GLY A 117 12.24 11.56 -14.77
C GLY A 117 12.07 12.53 -13.61
N LYS A 118 10.88 12.60 -13.00
CA LYS A 118 10.62 13.46 -11.84
C LYS A 118 10.97 12.75 -10.55
N GLN A 119 11.53 13.50 -9.61
CA GLN A 119 11.81 13.00 -8.27
C GLN A 119 10.51 12.75 -7.54
N VAL A 120 10.38 11.56 -6.95
CA VAL A 120 9.19 11.13 -6.19
C VAL A 120 9.48 10.91 -4.73
N ARG A 121 10.72 10.58 -4.36
CA ARG A 121 11.14 10.40 -2.96
C ARG A 121 12.55 10.90 -2.74
N SER A 122 12.83 11.37 -1.53
CA SER A 122 14.17 11.71 -1.09
C SER A 122 14.42 11.25 0.34
N PHE A 123 15.67 10.99 0.67
CA PHE A 123 16.11 10.48 1.97
C PHE A 123 17.35 11.25 2.43
N THR A 124 17.45 11.49 3.71
CA THR A 124 18.60 12.14 4.35
C THR A 124 19.11 11.24 5.47
N TYR A 125 20.44 11.19 5.62
CA TYR A 125 21.10 10.27 6.54
C TYR A 125 21.94 11.02 7.56
N ASP A 126 22.20 10.35 8.69
CA ASP A 126 23.05 10.85 9.76
C ASP A 126 24.50 11.01 9.27
N ASP A 127 25.14 12.11 9.65
CA ASP A 127 26.53 12.42 9.25
C ASP A 127 27.53 11.46 9.89
N LYS A 128 27.24 10.96 11.09
CA LYS A 128 28.14 10.10 11.85
C LYS A 128 27.88 8.61 11.60
N TYR A 129 26.63 8.21 11.53
CA TYR A 129 26.24 6.79 11.41
C TYR A 129 25.73 6.51 10.00
N ARG A 130 26.57 5.89 9.20
CA ARG A 130 26.21 5.48 7.83
C ARG A 130 24.98 4.58 7.82
N GLY A 131 24.04 4.86 6.90
CA GLY A 131 22.81 4.09 6.76
C GLY A 131 21.68 4.45 7.72
N ARG A 132 21.95 5.34 8.68
CA ARG A 132 20.91 5.81 9.61
C ARG A 132 20.11 6.93 8.97
N MET A 133 18.89 6.65 8.55
CA MET A 133 18.00 7.62 7.92
C MET A 133 17.46 8.60 8.98
N VAL A 134 17.69 9.90 8.80
CA VAL A 134 17.19 10.95 9.70
C VAL A 134 16.02 11.74 9.12
N ALA A 135 15.75 11.60 7.82
CA ALA A 135 14.62 12.25 7.18
C ALA A 135 14.21 11.54 5.90
N HIS A 136 12.95 11.61 5.57
CA HIS A 136 12.47 11.23 4.25
C HIS A 136 11.30 12.12 3.81
N ARG A 137 11.06 12.16 2.51
CA ARG A 137 10.04 13.01 1.91
C ARG A 137 9.47 12.35 0.66
N HIS A 138 8.15 12.38 0.54
CA HIS A 138 7.48 12.23 -0.74
C HIS A 138 7.34 13.60 -1.39
N THR A 139 7.61 13.71 -2.69
CA THR A 139 7.51 14.97 -3.41
C THR A 139 6.12 15.60 -3.21
N GLY A 140 6.11 16.90 -2.84
CA GLY A 140 4.89 17.64 -2.52
C GLY A 140 4.36 17.45 -1.10
N ARG A 141 5.05 16.66 -0.27
CA ARG A 141 4.73 16.48 1.14
C ARG A 141 5.83 17.06 2.03
N PRO A 142 5.52 17.40 3.29
CA PRO A 142 6.54 17.82 4.25
C PRO A 142 7.51 16.70 4.57
N GLU A 143 8.71 17.09 4.94
CA GLU A 143 9.75 16.18 5.37
C GLU A 143 9.44 15.60 6.76
N ILE A 144 9.52 14.27 6.90
CA ILE A 144 9.42 13.57 8.18
C ILE A 144 10.82 13.31 8.69
N ARG A 145 11.09 13.69 9.94
CA ARG A 145 12.40 13.57 10.56
C ARG A 145 12.40 12.61 11.73
N TYR A 146 13.56 11.99 11.95
CA TYR A 146 13.76 11.02 13.02
C TYR A 146 14.95 11.41 13.88
N ARG A 147 14.83 11.16 15.18
CA ARG A 147 15.94 11.20 16.13
C ARG A 147 16.16 9.83 16.74
N TYR A 148 17.39 9.56 17.13
CA TYR A 148 17.81 8.25 17.61
C TYR A 148 18.55 8.37 18.95
N ASP A 149 18.45 7.31 19.76
CA ASP A 149 19.27 7.19 20.97
C ASP A 149 20.65 6.59 20.66
N SER A 150 21.46 6.40 21.71
CA SER A 150 22.80 5.81 21.59
C SER A 150 22.80 4.35 21.09
N ASP A 151 21.68 3.65 21.24
CA ASP A 151 21.52 2.26 20.78
C ASP A 151 20.96 2.19 19.34
N GLY A 152 20.75 3.31 18.69
CA GLY A 152 20.24 3.38 17.32
C GLY A 152 18.75 3.17 17.18
N ARG A 153 17.98 3.30 18.27
CA ARG A 153 16.52 3.24 18.24
C ARG A 153 15.92 4.62 18.04
N VAL A 154 14.81 4.70 17.32
CA VAL A 154 14.08 5.95 17.09
C VAL A 154 13.49 6.45 18.41
N THR A 155 13.83 7.65 18.83
CA THR A 155 13.27 8.32 20.01
C THR A 155 12.22 9.37 19.67
N GLU A 156 12.28 9.95 18.48
CA GLU A 156 11.30 10.92 17.99
C GLU A 156 11.05 10.73 16.51
N GLN A 157 9.79 10.88 16.14
CA GLN A 157 9.35 11.03 14.75
C GLN A 157 8.62 12.37 14.64
N LEU A 158 9.18 13.30 13.88
CA LEU A 158 8.66 14.66 13.72
C LEU A 158 7.94 14.76 12.37
N ASN A 159 6.64 15.00 12.42
CA ASN A 159 5.79 15.19 11.24
C ASN A 159 5.14 16.59 11.34
N PRO A 160 5.59 17.59 10.56
CA PRO A 160 5.04 18.93 10.64
C PRO A 160 3.60 19.06 10.12
N ALA A 161 3.12 18.07 9.35
CA ALA A 161 1.77 18.10 8.79
C ALA A 161 0.76 17.27 9.61
N GLY A 162 1.20 16.56 10.65
CA GLY A 162 0.34 15.67 11.42
C GLY A 162 0.88 15.41 12.81
N LEU A 163 0.61 14.22 13.33
CA LEU A 163 1.10 13.82 14.65
C LEU A 163 2.60 13.53 14.63
N SER A 164 3.29 14.04 15.61
CA SER A 164 4.66 13.66 15.96
C SER A 164 4.63 12.73 17.16
N TYR A 165 5.65 11.90 17.29
CA TYR A 165 5.71 10.85 18.31
C TYR A 165 7.04 10.88 19.04
N THR A 166 7.02 10.61 20.35
CA THR A 166 8.20 10.29 21.14
C THR A 166 8.11 8.87 21.67
N TYR A 167 9.26 8.20 21.73
CA TYR A 167 9.38 6.81 22.16
C TYR A 167 10.33 6.73 23.32
N GLN A 168 9.88 6.11 24.43
CA GLN A 168 10.71 5.81 25.60
C GLN A 168 10.83 4.30 25.73
N TYR A 169 12.03 3.80 25.68
CA TYR A 169 12.33 2.37 25.72
C TYR A 169 12.78 1.95 27.10
N GLU A 170 12.04 1.03 27.68
CA GLU A 170 12.42 0.35 28.91
C GLU A 170 12.67 -1.13 28.61
N LYS A 171 13.15 -1.89 29.59
CA LYS A 171 13.49 -3.29 29.38
C LYS A 171 12.30 -4.14 28.90
N ASP A 172 11.12 -3.91 29.46
CA ASP A 172 9.91 -4.71 29.28
C ASP A 172 8.74 -3.93 28.66
N HIS A 173 8.92 -2.64 28.37
CA HIS A 173 7.86 -1.84 27.76
C HIS A 173 8.40 -0.65 26.97
N ILE A 174 7.55 -0.14 26.09
CA ILE A 174 7.80 1.06 25.29
C ILE A 174 6.65 2.01 25.52
N THR A 175 6.96 3.26 25.89
CA THR A 175 5.96 4.32 26.03
C THR A 175 6.00 5.19 24.77
N ILE A 176 4.85 5.34 24.11
CA ILE A 176 4.68 6.15 22.90
C ILE A 176 3.78 7.33 23.28
N THR A 177 4.29 8.54 23.10
CA THR A 177 3.52 9.77 23.34
C THR A 177 3.43 10.54 22.05
N ASP A 178 2.22 10.93 21.65
CA ASP A 178 2.03 11.76 20.46
C ASP A 178 2.01 13.27 20.81
N SER A 179 1.95 14.12 19.81
CA SER A 179 1.98 15.57 19.96
C SER A 179 0.70 16.17 20.58
N LEU A 180 -0.34 15.36 20.78
CA LEU A 180 -1.54 15.71 21.55
C LEU A 180 -1.47 15.21 23.00
N ASP A 181 -0.29 14.82 23.47
CA ASP A 181 -0.03 14.25 24.80
C ASP A 181 -0.79 12.96 25.09
N ARG A 182 -1.21 12.24 24.07
CA ARG A 182 -1.82 10.93 24.22
C ARG A 182 -0.73 9.88 24.40
N ARG A 183 -0.85 9.08 25.42
CA ARG A 183 0.16 8.08 25.79
C ARG A 183 -0.35 6.68 25.63
N GLU A 184 0.50 5.84 25.06
CA GLU A 184 0.27 4.44 24.85
C GLU A 184 1.46 3.65 25.38
N VAL A 185 1.23 2.56 26.11
CA VAL A 185 2.31 1.72 26.65
C VAL A 185 2.19 0.33 26.07
N LEU A 186 3.26 -0.13 25.43
CA LEU A 186 3.38 -1.46 24.86
C LEU A 186 4.26 -2.31 25.78
N HIS A 187 3.67 -3.31 26.43
CA HIS A 187 4.42 -4.27 27.23
C HIS A 187 4.86 -5.44 26.38
N THR A 188 6.15 -5.79 26.47
CA THR A 188 6.76 -6.80 25.61
C THR A 188 7.31 -7.96 26.44
N GLN A 189 7.30 -9.16 25.87
CA GLN A 189 7.95 -10.36 26.38
C GLN A 189 8.81 -11.00 25.29
N GLY A 190 9.83 -11.73 25.70
CA GLY A 190 10.78 -12.37 24.83
C GLY A 190 12.13 -11.67 24.83
N GLU A 191 13.09 -12.27 24.15
CA GLU A 191 14.43 -11.70 24.00
C GLU A 191 14.57 -10.91 22.70
N ALA A 192 15.64 -10.13 22.58
CA ALA A 192 15.90 -9.27 21.43
C ALA A 192 15.70 -10.00 20.10
N GLY A 193 14.91 -9.40 19.21
CA GLY A 193 14.54 -9.99 17.92
C GLY A 193 13.31 -10.90 17.96
N LEU A 194 12.91 -11.37 19.13
CA LEU A 194 11.73 -12.22 19.32
C LEU A 194 10.73 -11.61 20.31
N LYS A 195 10.89 -10.33 20.64
CA LYS A 195 9.96 -9.64 21.53
C LYS A 195 8.58 -9.49 20.89
N ARG A 196 7.54 -9.79 21.67
CA ARG A 196 6.15 -9.66 21.27
C ARG A 196 5.39 -8.78 22.23
N VAL A 197 4.46 -7.99 21.72
CA VAL A 197 3.58 -7.15 22.54
C VAL A 197 2.52 -8.07 23.18
N VAL A 198 2.53 -8.15 24.49
CA VAL A 198 1.60 -9.00 25.27
C VAL A 198 0.50 -8.18 25.95
N LYS A 199 0.72 -6.89 26.14
CA LYS A 199 -0.23 -6.00 26.79
C LYS A 199 -0.08 -4.59 26.21
N LYS A 200 -1.18 -3.93 25.95
CA LYS A 200 -1.21 -2.57 25.46
C LYS A 200 -2.11 -1.73 26.37
N GLU A 201 -1.56 -0.69 26.96
CA GLU A 201 -2.31 0.32 27.69
C GLU A 201 -2.61 1.46 26.74
N HIS A 202 -3.89 1.73 26.51
CA HIS A 202 -4.36 2.75 25.59
C HIS A 202 -4.43 4.14 26.25
N ALA A 203 -4.57 5.18 25.45
CA ALA A 203 -4.59 6.56 25.91
C ALA A 203 -5.74 6.89 26.87
N ASP A 204 -6.82 6.12 26.84
CA ASP A 204 -7.96 6.26 27.77
C ASP A 204 -7.80 5.45 29.06
N GLY A 205 -6.66 4.75 29.22
CA GLY A 205 -6.39 3.87 30.35
C GLY A 205 -6.92 2.44 30.18
N SER A 206 -7.64 2.15 29.10
CA SER A 206 -8.08 0.78 28.80
C SER A 206 -6.90 -0.12 28.44
N VAL A 207 -7.07 -1.41 28.61
CA VAL A 207 -6.00 -2.40 28.41
C VAL A 207 -6.49 -3.53 27.51
N THR A 208 -5.66 -3.89 26.54
CA THR A 208 -5.82 -5.11 25.75
C THR A 208 -4.62 -6.02 25.97
N GLN A 209 -4.81 -7.34 25.86
CA GLN A 209 -3.77 -8.32 26.11
C GLN A 209 -3.73 -9.40 25.04
N SER A 210 -2.55 -9.98 24.86
CA SER A 210 -2.34 -11.11 23.96
C SER A 210 -1.43 -12.13 24.62
N GLN A 211 -1.70 -13.41 24.40
CA GLN A 211 -0.84 -14.51 24.85
C GLN A 211 -0.40 -15.32 23.65
N PHE A 212 0.86 -15.76 23.70
CA PHE A 212 1.51 -16.53 22.64
C PHE A 212 2.02 -17.84 23.19
N ASP A 213 2.12 -18.87 22.35
CA ASP A 213 2.75 -20.13 22.73
C ASP A 213 4.30 -20.02 22.64
N ALA A 214 4.98 -21.13 22.96
CA ALA A 214 6.44 -21.16 22.99
C ALA A 214 7.11 -20.91 21.63
N VAL A 215 6.41 -21.15 20.52
CA VAL A 215 6.89 -20.86 19.15
C VAL A 215 6.39 -19.51 18.63
N GLY A 216 5.70 -18.74 19.46
CA GLY A 216 5.28 -17.38 19.13
C GLY A 216 3.98 -17.28 18.35
N ARG A 217 3.15 -18.29 18.39
CA ARG A 217 1.82 -18.25 17.76
C ARG A 217 0.80 -17.65 18.72
N LEU A 218 -0.08 -16.80 18.22
CA LEU A 218 -1.13 -16.18 19.02
C LEU A 218 -2.12 -17.26 19.54
N ARG A 219 -2.36 -17.26 20.86
CA ARG A 219 -3.26 -18.21 21.53
C ARG A 219 -4.49 -17.52 22.10
N THR A 220 -4.36 -16.32 22.62
CA THR A 220 -5.50 -15.56 23.15
C THR A 220 -5.35 -14.07 22.86
N GLN A 221 -6.50 -13.40 22.70
CA GLN A 221 -6.61 -11.95 22.73
C GLN A 221 -7.71 -11.55 23.69
N THR A 222 -7.40 -10.62 24.59
CA THR A 222 -8.37 -10.07 25.54
C THR A 222 -8.62 -8.61 25.18
N ASP A 223 -9.86 -8.24 24.93
CA ASP A 223 -10.26 -6.88 24.58
C ASP A 223 -10.31 -5.96 25.80
N ALA A 224 -10.61 -4.68 25.58
CA ALA A 224 -10.65 -3.68 26.66
C ALA A 224 -11.77 -3.92 27.69
N ALA A 225 -12.78 -4.72 27.35
CA ALA A 225 -13.85 -5.13 28.27
C ALA A 225 -13.49 -6.40 29.06
N GLY A 226 -12.29 -6.97 28.86
CA GLY A 226 -11.85 -8.18 29.53
C GLY A 226 -12.36 -9.47 28.88
N ARG A 227 -12.95 -9.39 27.68
CA ARG A 227 -13.44 -10.56 26.96
C ARG A 227 -12.32 -11.20 26.16
N THR A 228 -12.19 -12.51 26.27
CA THR A 228 -11.09 -13.26 25.69
C THR A 228 -11.55 -14.11 24.51
N THR A 229 -10.86 -13.96 23.37
CA THR A 229 -10.97 -14.83 22.22
C THR A 229 -9.79 -15.80 22.22
N GLU A 230 -10.05 -17.07 21.99
CA GLU A 230 -9.03 -18.13 21.97
C GLU A 230 -8.78 -18.61 20.54
N TYR A 231 -7.52 -18.86 20.23
CA TYR A 231 -7.06 -19.33 18.93
C TYR A 231 -6.34 -20.66 19.12
N SER A 232 -6.70 -21.66 18.31
CA SER A 232 -6.06 -22.96 18.32
C SER A 232 -5.33 -23.18 17.00
N PRO A 233 -4.01 -22.99 16.97
CA PRO A 233 -3.22 -23.30 15.76
C PRO A 233 -2.93 -24.79 15.66
N ASP A 234 -2.83 -25.29 14.43
CA ASP A 234 -2.31 -26.64 14.19
C ASP A 234 -0.84 -26.70 14.65
N VAL A 235 -0.47 -27.77 15.33
CA VAL A 235 0.85 -27.94 15.94
C VAL A 235 1.98 -27.93 14.88
N VAL A 236 1.72 -28.48 13.71
CA VAL A 236 2.70 -28.64 12.64
C VAL A 236 2.72 -27.41 11.72
N THR A 237 1.56 -27.03 11.18
CA THR A 237 1.47 -25.98 10.16
C THR A 237 1.34 -24.56 10.71
N GLY A 238 0.88 -24.43 11.96
CA GLY A 238 0.58 -23.13 12.55
C GLY A 238 -0.71 -22.48 12.06
N LEU A 239 -1.43 -23.12 11.14
CA LEU A 239 -2.71 -22.63 10.64
C LEU A 239 -3.78 -22.72 11.74
N ILE A 240 -4.62 -21.69 11.81
CA ILE A 240 -5.70 -21.65 12.81
C ILE A 240 -6.76 -22.70 12.45
N THR A 241 -7.02 -23.64 13.37
CA THR A 241 -8.04 -24.67 13.22
C THR A 241 -9.32 -24.37 13.99
N ARG A 242 -9.25 -23.50 14.98
CA ARG A 242 -10.39 -23.13 15.81
C ARG A 242 -10.23 -21.74 16.39
N ILE A 243 -11.32 -20.98 16.40
CA ILE A 243 -11.42 -19.70 17.11
C ILE A 243 -12.63 -19.80 18.03
N THR A 244 -12.41 -19.57 19.32
CA THR A 244 -13.49 -19.57 20.32
C THR A 244 -13.74 -18.15 20.80
N THR A 245 -14.97 -17.67 20.61
CA THR A 245 -15.40 -16.34 21.03
C THR A 245 -15.57 -16.28 22.57
N PRO A 246 -15.62 -15.07 23.17
CA PRO A 246 -15.75 -14.93 24.63
C PRO A 246 -17.02 -15.58 25.19
N ASP A 247 -18.08 -15.70 24.41
CA ASP A 247 -19.33 -16.37 24.82
C ASP A 247 -19.29 -17.90 24.63
N GLY A 248 -18.15 -18.46 24.24
CA GLY A 248 -17.92 -19.91 24.13
C GLY A 248 -18.31 -20.51 22.79
N ARG A 249 -18.82 -19.74 21.85
CA ARG A 249 -19.12 -20.22 20.51
C ARG A 249 -17.82 -20.37 19.70
N ALA A 250 -17.77 -21.34 18.82
CA ALA A 250 -16.55 -21.66 18.11
C ALA A 250 -16.72 -21.68 16.60
N SER A 251 -15.72 -21.20 15.90
CA SER A 251 -15.51 -21.42 14.47
C SER A 251 -14.45 -22.49 14.27
N ALA A 252 -14.62 -23.36 13.29
CA ALA A 252 -13.66 -24.41 12.95
C ALA A 252 -13.21 -24.27 11.50
N PHE A 253 -11.93 -24.57 11.27
CA PHE A 253 -11.29 -24.42 9.97
C PHE A 253 -10.55 -25.69 9.61
N TYR A 254 -10.72 -26.14 8.38
CA TYR A 254 -10.10 -27.35 7.86
C TYR A 254 -9.30 -27.02 6.59
N TYR A 255 -8.16 -27.63 6.42
CA TYR A 255 -7.22 -27.38 5.34
C TYR A 255 -6.84 -28.67 4.63
N ASN A 256 -6.50 -28.56 3.34
CA ASN A 256 -5.89 -29.68 2.63
C ASN A 256 -4.37 -29.71 2.92
N HIS A 257 -3.69 -30.71 2.34
CA HIS A 257 -2.24 -30.88 2.54
C HIS A 257 -1.39 -29.78 1.89
N HIS A 258 -2.00 -28.90 1.08
CA HIS A 258 -1.36 -27.69 0.54
C HIS A 258 -1.65 -26.45 1.36
N SER A 259 -2.20 -26.61 2.57
CA SER A 259 -2.54 -25.49 3.49
C SER A 259 -3.63 -24.55 2.95
N GLN A 260 -4.50 -25.04 2.08
CA GLN A 260 -5.63 -24.30 1.56
C GLN A 260 -6.91 -24.65 2.33
N LEU A 261 -7.71 -23.63 2.61
CA LEU A 261 -8.96 -23.78 3.37
C LEU A 261 -9.97 -24.60 2.54
N THR A 262 -10.40 -25.75 3.07
CA THR A 262 -11.42 -26.60 2.44
C THR A 262 -12.80 -26.44 3.09
N SER A 263 -12.84 -26.07 4.36
CA SER A 263 -14.09 -25.89 5.09
C SER A 263 -13.89 -24.88 6.21
N ALA A 264 -14.91 -24.04 6.42
CA ALA A 264 -15.00 -23.16 7.57
C ALA A 264 -16.43 -23.21 8.12
N THR A 265 -16.56 -23.54 9.40
CA THR A 265 -17.83 -23.55 10.12
C THR A 265 -17.85 -22.41 11.09
N GLY A 266 -18.84 -21.51 10.98
CA GLY A 266 -19.00 -20.38 11.90
C GLY A 266 -19.62 -20.75 13.23
N PRO A 267 -19.69 -19.78 14.18
CA PRO A 267 -20.27 -20.01 15.52
C PRO A 267 -21.76 -20.41 15.50
N ASP A 268 -22.45 -20.08 14.43
CA ASP A 268 -23.87 -20.42 14.18
C ASP A 268 -24.04 -21.81 13.56
N GLY A 269 -22.95 -22.54 13.31
CA GLY A 269 -22.96 -23.85 12.66
C GLY A 269 -23.07 -23.82 11.15
N LEU A 270 -23.09 -22.63 10.53
CA LEU A 270 -23.13 -22.49 9.08
C LEU A 270 -21.76 -22.77 8.48
N GLU A 271 -21.72 -23.54 7.40
CA GLU A 271 -20.48 -24.03 6.81
C GLU A 271 -20.29 -23.51 5.39
N ILE A 272 -19.06 -23.06 5.09
CA ILE A 272 -18.57 -22.76 3.75
C ILE A 272 -17.61 -23.87 3.36
N ARG A 273 -17.71 -24.38 2.13
CA ARG A 273 -16.79 -25.41 1.58
C ARG A 273 -16.10 -24.91 0.33
N ARG A 274 -14.85 -25.31 0.14
CA ARG A 274 -14.05 -24.98 -1.04
C ARG A 274 -13.37 -26.22 -1.58
N GLU A 275 -13.36 -26.33 -2.91
CA GLU A 275 -12.62 -27.38 -3.62
C GLU A 275 -11.62 -26.74 -4.57
N TYR A 276 -10.48 -27.41 -4.74
CA TYR A 276 -9.35 -26.95 -5.53
C TYR A 276 -8.97 -28.00 -6.56
N ASP A 277 -8.40 -27.56 -7.69
CA ASP A 277 -7.85 -28.48 -8.69
C ASP A 277 -6.42 -28.92 -8.29
N GLU A 278 -5.81 -29.75 -9.17
CA GLU A 278 -4.45 -30.27 -8.94
C GLU A 278 -3.38 -29.17 -8.84
N LEU A 279 -3.61 -28.01 -9.47
CA LEU A 279 -2.72 -26.85 -9.40
C LEU A 279 -3.03 -25.94 -8.21
N GLY A 280 -4.00 -26.29 -7.37
CA GLY A 280 -4.39 -25.54 -6.19
C GLY A 280 -5.26 -24.32 -6.50
N ARG A 281 -5.91 -24.28 -7.65
CA ARG A 281 -6.85 -23.21 -8.00
C ARG A 281 -8.25 -23.54 -7.50
N LEU A 282 -8.97 -22.52 -7.02
CA LEU A 282 -10.34 -22.68 -6.52
C LEU A 282 -11.26 -23.03 -7.70
N ILE A 283 -11.91 -24.19 -7.66
CA ILE A 283 -12.86 -24.64 -8.69
C ILE A 283 -14.30 -24.60 -8.23
N GLN A 284 -14.56 -24.63 -6.92
CA GLN A 284 -15.92 -24.63 -6.38
C GLN A 284 -15.95 -24.06 -4.99
N GLU A 285 -16.94 -23.23 -4.73
CA GLU A 285 -17.28 -22.76 -3.40
C GLU A 285 -18.75 -23.02 -3.12
N THR A 286 -19.04 -23.65 -1.98
CA THR A 286 -20.39 -23.89 -1.50
C THR A 286 -20.70 -22.98 -0.33
N ALA A 287 -21.70 -22.13 -0.50
CA ALA A 287 -22.16 -21.22 0.55
C ALA A 287 -22.96 -21.98 1.62
N PRO A 288 -23.19 -21.38 2.81
CA PRO A 288 -23.93 -22.03 3.90
C PRO A 288 -25.36 -22.48 3.54
N ASP A 289 -26.01 -21.78 2.62
CA ASP A 289 -27.35 -22.11 2.12
C ASP A 289 -27.34 -23.22 1.06
N GLY A 290 -26.16 -23.73 0.69
CA GLY A 290 -25.99 -24.77 -0.32
C GLY A 290 -25.77 -24.24 -1.73
N ASP A 291 -25.79 -22.92 -1.93
CA ASP A 291 -25.50 -22.30 -3.23
C ASP A 291 -24.05 -22.54 -3.64
N ILE A 292 -23.88 -22.97 -4.88
CA ILE A 292 -22.57 -23.35 -5.43
C ILE A 292 -22.14 -22.34 -6.47
N THR A 293 -20.94 -21.81 -6.31
CA THR A 293 -20.23 -21.02 -7.32
C THR A 293 -19.08 -21.87 -7.89
N ARG A 294 -19.00 -21.97 -9.22
CA ARG A 294 -17.96 -22.73 -9.90
C ARG A 294 -17.05 -21.80 -10.68
N TYR A 295 -15.76 -22.17 -10.72
CA TYR A 295 -14.70 -21.44 -11.42
C TYR A 295 -14.03 -22.40 -12.42
N ARG A 296 -13.81 -21.93 -13.65
CA ARG A 296 -13.14 -22.69 -14.69
C ARG A 296 -11.87 -22.00 -15.13
N TYR A 297 -10.92 -22.82 -15.57
CA TYR A 297 -9.59 -22.35 -15.99
C TYR A 297 -9.25 -23.05 -17.31
N ASP A 298 -8.74 -22.28 -18.26
CA ASP A 298 -8.34 -22.80 -19.59
C ASP A 298 -6.82 -22.75 -19.82
N ASN A 299 -6.08 -22.07 -18.94
CA ASN A 299 -4.64 -21.93 -19.07
C ASN A 299 -3.93 -22.55 -17.85
N PRO A 300 -3.16 -23.65 -18.04
CA PRO A 300 -2.47 -24.32 -16.92
C PRO A 300 -1.37 -23.43 -16.30
N HIS A 301 -0.96 -22.36 -16.96
CA HIS A 301 0.05 -21.41 -16.47
C HIS A 301 -0.56 -20.17 -15.78
N SER A 302 -1.85 -20.17 -15.53
CA SER A 302 -2.55 -19.04 -14.92
C SER A 302 -3.41 -19.48 -13.74
N ASP A 303 -3.49 -18.61 -12.74
CA ASP A 303 -4.40 -18.72 -11.59
C ASP A 303 -5.70 -17.92 -11.80
N LEU A 304 -5.88 -17.33 -12.98
CA LEU A 304 -7.05 -16.51 -13.29
C LEU A 304 -8.12 -17.34 -13.99
N PRO A 305 -9.39 -17.27 -13.52
CA PRO A 305 -10.46 -18.07 -14.09
C PRO A 305 -10.90 -17.51 -15.46
N CYS A 306 -11.20 -18.42 -16.39
CA CYS A 306 -11.81 -18.05 -17.67
C CYS A 306 -13.34 -18.00 -17.60
N ALA A 307 -13.96 -18.58 -16.57
CA ALA A 307 -15.40 -18.54 -16.38
C ALA A 307 -15.76 -18.68 -14.90
N THR A 308 -16.88 -18.05 -14.53
CA THR A 308 -17.54 -18.27 -13.25
C THR A 308 -19.01 -18.62 -13.50
N GLU A 309 -19.56 -19.51 -12.70
CA GLU A 309 -20.96 -19.93 -12.77
C GLU A 309 -21.55 -19.86 -11.38
N ASP A 310 -22.64 -19.12 -11.21
CA ASP A 310 -23.33 -19.00 -9.93
C ASP A 310 -24.35 -20.13 -9.71
N ALA A 311 -25.04 -20.11 -8.55
CA ALA A 311 -26.02 -21.12 -8.17
C ALA A 311 -27.24 -21.16 -9.10
N THR A 312 -27.55 -20.08 -9.81
CA THR A 312 -28.65 -20.01 -10.77
C THR A 312 -28.30 -20.59 -12.15
N GLY A 313 -27.03 -20.97 -12.35
CA GLY A 313 -26.50 -21.38 -13.64
C GLY A 313 -26.06 -20.22 -14.54
N SER A 314 -26.14 -18.99 -14.05
CA SER A 314 -25.64 -17.81 -14.79
C SER A 314 -24.13 -17.88 -14.93
N ARG A 315 -23.66 -17.74 -16.15
CA ARG A 315 -22.25 -17.89 -16.50
C ARG A 315 -21.66 -16.58 -17.00
N LYS A 316 -20.50 -16.23 -16.47
CA LYS A 316 -19.68 -15.10 -16.92
C LYS A 316 -18.34 -15.65 -17.41
N THR A 317 -17.82 -15.09 -18.50
CA THR A 317 -16.54 -15.51 -19.07
C THR A 317 -15.57 -14.35 -19.15
N MET A 318 -14.29 -14.66 -19.05
CA MET A 318 -13.20 -13.69 -19.04
C MET A 318 -12.04 -14.17 -19.87
N THR A 319 -11.39 -13.23 -20.55
CA THR A 319 -10.10 -13.51 -21.22
C THR A 319 -9.03 -12.60 -20.64
N TRP A 320 -7.82 -13.09 -20.55
CA TRP A 320 -6.70 -12.44 -19.89
C TRP A 320 -5.49 -12.35 -20.79
N SER A 321 -4.74 -11.25 -20.65
CA SER A 321 -3.42 -11.13 -21.27
C SER A 321 -2.40 -12.00 -20.53
N ARG A 322 -1.23 -12.17 -21.15
CA ARG A 322 -0.12 -12.85 -20.46
C ARG A 322 0.38 -12.12 -19.21
N TYR A 323 0.03 -10.85 -19.05
CA TYR A 323 0.36 -10.03 -17.87
C TYR A 323 -0.72 -10.07 -16.78
N GLY A 324 -1.77 -10.88 -16.98
CA GLY A 324 -2.86 -10.98 -16.01
C GLY A 324 -3.86 -9.83 -16.10
N GLN A 325 -3.88 -9.09 -17.20
CA GLN A 325 -4.83 -8.01 -17.43
C GLN A 325 -6.10 -8.53 -18.08
N LEU A 326 -7.27 -8.07 -17.64
CA LEU A 326 -8.55 -8.43 -18.22
C LEU A 326 -8.67 -7.85 -19.63
N LEU A 327 -8.81 -8.72 -20.64
CA LEU A 327 -8.99 -8.32 -22.03
C LEU A 327 -10.46 -8.25 -22.44
N SER A 328 -11.28 -9.16 -21.94
CA SER A 328 -12.72 -9.17 -22.19
C SER A 328 -13.48 -9.79 -21.03
N PHE A 329 -14.71 -9.34 -20.89
CA PHE A 329 -15.66 -9.86 -19.92
C PHE A 329 -17.00 -10.04 -20.62
N THR A 330 -17.56 -11.24 -20.55
CA THR A 330 -18.89 -11.54 -21.08
C THR A 330 -19.82 -11.82 -19.90
N ASP A 331 -20.89 -11.03 -19.78
CA ASP A 331 -21.87 -11.20 -18.70
C ASP A 331 -22.80 -12.41 -18.98
N CYS A 332 -23.69 -12.69 -18.03
CA CYS A 332 -24.63 -13.82 -18.14
C CYS A 332 -25.65 -13.67 -19.28
N SER A 333 -25.82 -12.46 -19.81
CA SER A 333 -26.71 -12.18 -20.96
C SER A 333 -25.99 -12.28 -22.32
N GLY A 334 -24.68 -12.54 -22.30
CA GLY A 334 -23.85 -12.62 -23.50
C GLY A 334 -23.29 -11.29 -23.99
N TYR A 335 -23.49 -10.19 -23.26
CA TYR A 335 -22.89 -8.89 -23.60
C TYR A 335 -21.39 -8.91 -23.30
N VAL A 336 -20.60 -8.50 -24.29
CA VAL A 336 -19.14 -8.49 -24.22
C VAL A 336 -18.63 -7.08 -23.97
N THR A 337 -17.79 -6.94 -22.97
CA THR A 337 -16.98 -5.73 -22.74
C THR A 337 -15.53 -6.07 -23.03
N ARG A 338 -14.85 -5.22 -23.81
CA ARG A 338 -13.42 -5.40 -24.14
C ARG A 338 -12.61 -4.24 -23.59
N TYR A 339 -11.38 -4.55 -23.18
CA TYR A 339 -10.47 -3.62 -22.52
C TYR A 339 -9.16 -3.57 -23.29
N ASP A 340 -8.71 -2.34 -23.63
CA ASP A 340 -7.40 -2.11 -24.22
C ASP A 340 -6.46 -1.57 -23.15
N HIS A 341 -5.18 -1.91 -23.24
CA HIS A 341 -4.14 -1.46 -22.34
C HIS A 341 -2.95 -0.93 -23.12
N ASP A 342 -2.18 -0.04 -22.51
CA ASP A 342 -0.92 0.43 -23.08
C ASP A 342 0.26 -0.43 -22.59
N ARG A 343 1.46 -0.09 -23.03
CA ARG A 343 2.71 -0.78 -22.66
C ARG A 343 3.04 -0.72 -21.17
N PHE A 344 2.43 0.19 -20.40
CA PHE A 344 2.61 0.32 -18.97
C PHE A 344 1.53 -0.39 -18.16
N GLY A 345 0.63 -1.10 -18.83
CA GLY A 345 -0.47 -1.81 -18.20
C GLY A 345 -1.65 -0.92 -17.80
N GLN A 346 -1.68 0.31 -18.28
CA GLN A 346 -2.78 1.24 -18.02
C GLN A 346 -3.92 0.97 -18.98
N MET A 347 -5.16 0.96 -18.50
CA MET A 347 -6.35 0.75 -19.31
C MET A 347 -6.62 1.99 -20.17
N THR A 348 -6.55 1.87 -21.49
CA THR A 348 -6.72 2.98 -22.44
C THR A 348 -8.10 3.05 -23.05
N ALA A 349 -8.84 1.95 -23.09
CA ALA A 349 -10.19 1.93 -23.63
C ALA A 349 -11.03 0.81 -23.03
N VAL A 350 -12.33 1.09 -22.93
CA VAL A 350 -13.38 0.13 -22.59
C VAL A 350 -14.41 0.16 -23.73
N HIS A 351 -14.62 -0.97 -24.38
CA HIS A 351 -15.56 -1.10 -25.48
C HIS A 351 -16.73 -1.99 -25.04
N ARG A 352 -17.93 -1.41 -25.02
CA ARG A 352 -19.16 -2.12 -24.70
C ARG A 352 -19.98 -2.39 -25.96
N GLU A 353 -21.02 -3.17 -25.84
CA GLU A 353 -21.95 -3.45 -26.92
C GLU A 353 -22.57 -2.14 -27.48
N GLU A 354 -23.08 -2.23 -28.71
CA GLU A 354 -23.73 -1.12 -29.43
C GLU A 354 -22.78 0.07 -29.72
N GLY A 355 -21.50 -0.19 -29.77
CA GLY A 355 -20.49 0.83 -30.08
C GLY A 355 -20.24 1.84 -28.97
N LEU A 356 -20.69 1.56 -27.74
CA LEU A 356 -20.42 2.40 -26.58
C LEU A 356 -18.99 2.18 -26.11
N SER A 357 -18.17 3.18 -26.28
CA SER A 357 -16.74 3.13 -25.91
C SER A 357 -16.37 4.28 -24.99
N GLN A 358 -15.40 4.02 -24.13
CA GLN A 358 -14.79 5.02 -23.28
C GLN A 358 -13.28 4.95 -23.49
N TYR A 359 -12.63 6.09 -23.66
CA TYR A 359 -11.19 6.21 -23.87
C TYR A 359 -10.56 6.95 -22.70
N ARG A 360 -9.39 6.49 -22.27
CA ARG A 360 -8.64 7.07 -21.17
C ARG A 360 -7.25 7.46 -21.62
N ALA A 361 -6.80 8.63 -21.20
CA ALA A 361 -5.47 9.14 -21.47
C ALA A 361 -4.74 9.40 -20.16
N TYR A 362 -3.43 9.15 -20.16
CA TYR A 362 -2.57 9.26 -18.99
C TYR A 362 -1.39 10.18 -19.30
N ASP A 363 -0.90 10.86 -18.28
CA ASP A 363 0.34 11.63 -18.39
C ASP A 363 1.57 10.73 -18.24
N SER A 364 2.76 11.33 -18.33
CA SER A 364 4.03 10.60 -18.21
C SER A 364 4.27 10.00 -16.84
N ARG A 365 3.54 10.44 -15.82
CA ARG A 365 3.60 9.89 -14.44
C ARG A 365 2.59 8.77 -14.21
N GLY A 366 1.75 8.45 -15.20
CA GLY A 366 0.71 7.44 -15.09
C GLY A 366 -0.59 7.95 -14.46
N GLN A 367 -0.78 9.25 -14.36
CA GLN A 367 -2.00 9.85 -13.82
C GLN A 367 -3.06 9.99 -14.93
N LEU A 368 -4.31 9.66 -14.61
CA LEU A 368 -5.43 9.78 -15.57
C LEU A 368 -5.74 11.26 -15.80
N ILE A 369 -5.55 11.75 -17.03
CA ILE A 369 -5.77 13.16 -17.39
C ILE A 369 -7.02 13.41 -18.20
N ALA A 370 -7.58 12.38 -18.83
CA ALA A 370 -8.80 12.54 -19.64
C ALA A 370 -9.57 11.22 -19.74
N VAL A 371 -10.89 11.35 -19.76
CA VAL A 371 -11.83 10.27 -20.11
C VAL A 371 -12.76 10.81 -21.19
N LYS A 372 -12.87 10.09 -22.31
CA LYS A 372 -13.64 10.51 -23.47
C LYS A 372 -14.63 9.42 -23.84
N ASP A 373 -15.89 9.80 -24.10
CA ASP A 373 -16.91 8.85 -24.57
C ASP A 373 -16.89 8.70 -26.10
N THR A 374 -17.75 7.84 -26.64
CA THR A 374 -17.89 7.59 -28.09
C THR A 374 -18.26 8.86 -28.86
N GLN A 375 -18.99 9.77 -28.24
CA GLN A 375 -19.47 11.00 -28.86
C GLN A 375 -18.45 12.14 -28.78
N GLY A 376 -17.31 11.90 -28.14
CA GLY A 376 -16.26 12.89 -28.01
C GLY A 376 -16.41 13.79 -26.78
N HIS A 377 -17.38 13.53 -25.90
CA HIS A 377 -17.48 14.25 -24.63
C HIS A 377 -16.30 13.88 -23.74
N GLU A 378 -15.54 14.88 -23.31
CA GLU A 378 -14.29 14.67 -22.58
C GLU A 378 -14.37 15.27 -21.18
N THR A 379 -14.04 14.46 -20.18
CA THR A 379 -13.78 14.89 -18.82
C THR A 379 -12.28 14.93 -18.60
N ARG A 380 -11.76 16.03 -18.05
CA ARG A 380 -10.32 16.22 -17.82
C ARG A 380 -10.02 16.27 -16.33
N TYR A 381 -8.81 15.84 -15.98
CA TYR A 381 -8.34 15.75 -14.59
C TYR A 381 -7.01 16.48 -14.46
N GLU A 382 -6.86 17.26 -13.37
CA GLU A 382 -5.63 17.96 -13.05
C GLU A 382 -5.13 17.55 -11.67
N TYR A 383 -3.81 17.53 -11.50
CA TYR A 383 -3.14 17.09 -10.27
C TYR A 383 -2.09 18.10 -9.84
N ASN A 384 -1.83 18.15 -8.52
CA ASN A 384 -0.68 18.86 -7.99
C ASN A 384 0.58 17.97 -8.04
N ILE A 385 1.72 18.52 -7.61
CA ILE A 385 3.01 17.81 -7.64
C ILE A 385 3.03 16.58 -6.72
N ALA A 386 2.17 16.52 -5.71
CA ALA A 386 2.04 15.38 -4.81
C ALA A 386 1.15 14.27 -5.36
N GLY A 387 0.48 14.51 -6.50
CA GLY A 387 -0.44 13.56 -7.11
C GLY A 387 -1.89 13.66 -6.63
N ASP A 388 -2.24 14.69 -5.87
CA ASP A 388 -3.61 14.91 -5.45
C ASP A 388 -4.44 15.51 -6.59
N LEU A 389 -5.67 15.02 -6.79
CA LEU A 389 -6.59 15.50 -7.81
C LEU A 389 -7.10 16.89 -7.44
N THR A 390 -6.66 17.92 -8.17
CA THR A 390 -7.00 19.33 -7.88
C THR A 390 -8.19 19.83 -8.65
N ALA A 391 -8.51 19.23 -9.80
CA ALA A 391 -9.66 19.65 -10.60
C ALA A 391 -10.20 18.52 -11.46
N VAL A 392 -11.53 18.53 -11.63
CA VAL A 392 -12.25 17.75 -12.63
C VAL A 392 -12.99 18.75 -13.52
N ILE A 393 -12.74 18.70 -14.81
CA ILE A 393 -13.34 19.59 -15.81
C ILE A 393 -14.31 18.76 -16.65
N ALA A 394 -15.60 19.04 -16.51
CA ALA A 394 -16.66 18.36 -17.24
C ALA A 394 -16.64 18.72 -18.73
N PRO A 395 -17.32 17.93 -19.61
CA PRO A 395 -17.39 18.22 -21.04
C PRO A 395 -17.95 19.61 -21.40
N ASP A 396 -18.81 20.18 -20.55
CA ASP A 396 -19.35 21.52 -20.72
C ASP A 396 -18.39 22.64 -20.27
N GLY A 397 -17.20 22.28 -19.81
CA GLY A 397 -16.20 23.21 -19.32
C GLY A 397 -16.36 23.60 -17.85
N SER A 398 -17.39 23.12 -17.17
CA SER A 398 -17.55 23.37 -15.73
C SER A 398 -16.43 22.71 -14.93
N ARG A 399 -15.93 23.41 -13.91
CA ARG A 399 -14.75 23.01 -13.16
C ARG A 399 -15.11 22.76 -11.71
N ASN A 400 -14.80 21.57 -11.23
CA ASN A 400 -14.88 21.21 -9.82
C ASN A 400 -13.45 21.14 -9.27
N GLY A 401 -13.13 21.97 -8.30
CA GLY A 401 -11.79 22.08 -7.72
C GLY A 401 -11.72 21.53 -6.32
N THR A 402 -10.56 21.04 -5.93
CA THR A 402 -10.27 20.62 -4.56
C THR A 402 -8.91 21.17 -4.15
N GLN A 403 -8.85 21.80 -2.99
CA GLN A 403 -7.62 22.23 -2.36
C GLN A 403 -7.27 21.29 -1.21
N TYR A 404 -5.99 21.06 -1.02
CA TYR A 404 -5.48 20.10 -0.04
C TYR A 404 -4.55 20.80 0.95
N ASP A 405 -4.52 20.29 2.18
CA ASP A 405 -3.50 20.67 3.16
C ASP A 405 -2.16 20.00 2.85
N ALA A 406 -1.15 20.31 3.64
CA ALA A 406 0.19 19.75 3.47
C ALA A 406 0.22 18.21 3.64
N TRP A 407 -0.76 17.63 4.30
CA TRP A 407 -0.87 16.18 4.50
C TRP A 407 -1.61 15.47 3.36
N GLY A 408 -2.25 16.22 2.45
CA GLY A 408 -3.03 15.69 1.34
C GLY A 408 -4.49 15.45 1.66
N LYS A 409 -5.01 16.07 2.73
CA LYS A 409 -6.45 16.05 3.02
C LYS A 409 -7.15 17.21 2.36
N ALA A 410 -8.33 16.96 1.82
CA ALA A 410 -9.14 18.01 1.19
C ALA A 410 -9.61 19.03 2.24
N ILE A 411 -9.27 20.30 2.04
CA ILE A 411 -9.67 21.41 2.92
C ILE A 411 -10.74 22.29 2.29
N CYS A 412 -10.89 22.24 0.97
CA CYS A 412 -11.85 23.07 0.26
C CYS A 412 -12.24 22.39 -1.04
N THR A 413 -13.53 22.32 -1.32
CA THR A 413 -14.07 21.84 -2.61
C THR A 413 -14.97 22.92 -3.21
N THR A 414 -14.84 23.14 -4.52
CA THR A 414 -15.65 24.09 -5.27
C THR A 414 -16.39 23.35 -6.37
N GLN A 415 -17.70 23.49 -6.41
CA GLN A 415 -18.57 22.88 -7.39
C GLN A 415 -19.63 23.88 -7.83
N GLY A 416 -19.73 24.16 -9.12
CA GLY A 416 -20.69 25.13 -9.65
C GLY A 416 -20.56 26.53 -9.07
N GLY A 417 -19.34 26.93 -8.68
CA GLY A 417 -19.07 28.23 -8.03
C GLY A 417 -19.38 28.25 -6.53
N LEU A 418 -19.90 27.16 -5.98
CA LEU A 418 -20.20 27.01 -4.55
C LEU A 418 -19.05 26.29 -3.85
N THR A 419 -18.67 26.78 -2.68
CA THR A 419 -17.51 26.30 -1.95
C THR A 419 -17.90 25.67 -0.63
N ARG A 420 -17.36 24.50 -0.35
CA ARG A 420 -17.39 23.82 0.95
C ARG A 420 -15.99 23.73 1.51
N SER A 421 -15.84 23.89 2.81
CA SER A 421 -14.53 23.75 3.46
C SER A 421 -14.57 22.78 4.62
N MET A 422 -13.39 22.24 4.91
CA MET A 422 -13.16 21.24 5.96
C MET A 422 -11.94 21.63 6.76
N GLU A 423 -12.04 21.54 8.08
CA GLU A 423 -10.93 21.75 8.99
C GLU A 423 -10.61 20.47 9.74
N TYR A 424 -9.33 20.22 9.94
CA TYR A 424 -8.82 19.02 10.61
C TYR A 424 -7.97 19.43 11.82
N ASP A 425 -7.97 18.58 12.83
CA ASP A 425 -7.01 18.70 13.93
C ASP A 425 -5.67 18.02 13.58
N ALA A 426 -4.72 18.08 14.50
CA ALA A 426 -3.39 17.49 14.29
C ALA A 426 -3.42 15.97 14.12
N ALA A 427 -4.45 15.29 14.60
CA ALA A 427 -4.64 13.85 14.39
C ALA A 427 -5.28 13.52 13.04
N GLY A 428 -5.61 14.55 12.23
CA GLY A 428 -6.24 14.35 10.94
C GLY A 428 -7.74 14.11 11.00
N ARG A 429 -8.37 14.39 12.12
CA ARG A 429 -9.81 14.23 12.30
C ARG A 429 -10.53 15.50 11.87
N VAL A 430 -11.68 15.33 11.17
CA VAL A 430 -12.52 16.49 10.79
C VAL A 430 -13.12 17.11 12.04
N ILE A 431 -12.85 18.38 12.29
CA ILE A 431 -13.41 19.13 13.42
C ILE A 431 -14.49 20.13 13.00
N ARG A 432 -14.53 20.50 11.72
CA ARG A 432 -15.50 21.47 11.23
C ARG A 432 -15.75 21.29 9.73
N LEU A 433 -17.01 21.28 9.34
CA LEU A 433 -17.45 21.37 7.96
C LEU A 433 -18.19 22.71 7.78
N THR A 434 -17.87 23.43 6.71
CA THR A 434 -18.57 24.65 6.34
C THR A 434 -19.28 24.44 5.00
N SER A 435 -20.59 24.63 4.98
CA SER A 435 -21.41 24.50 3.77
C SER A 435 -21.30 25.75 2.88
N GLU A 436 -21.93 25.69 1.71
CA GLU A 436 -21.89 26.76 0.71
C GLU A 436 -22.48 28.07 1.22
N ASN A 437 -23.43 28.03 2.15
CA ASN A 437 -24.05 29.21 2.76
C ASN A 437 -23.34 29.71 4.01
N GLY A 438 -22.18 29.12 4.36
CA GLY A 438 -21.40 29.51 5.54
C GLY A 438 -21.84 28.82 6.84
N SER A 439 -22.81 27.93 6.80
CA SER A 439 -23.26 27.17 7.99
C SER A 439 -22.21 26.12 8.38
N HIS A 440 -22.07 25.87 9.67
CA HIS A 440 -21.05 24.98 10.22
C HIS A 440 -21.64 23.72 10.83
N THR A 441 -20.94 22.60 10.68
CA THR A 441 -21.09 21.40 11.49
C THR A 441 -19.77 21.15 12.18
N THR A 442 -19.78 20.96 13.49
CA THR A 442 -18.57 20.73 14.30
C THR A 442 -18.57 19.34 14.91
N PHE A 443 -17.38 18.79 15.10
CA PHE A 443 -17.19 17.43 15.60
C PHE A 443 -16.19 17.45 16.76
N ARG A 444 -16.44 16.59 17.75
CA ARG A 444 -15.52 16.36 18.86
C ARG A 444 -15.24 14.87 19.02
N TYR A 445 -14.03 14.56 19.43
CA TYR A 445 -13.53 13.18 19.54
C TYR A 445 -12.95 12.95 20.93
N ASP A 446 -12.96 11.71 21.37
CA ASP A 446 -12.24 11.27 22.55
C ASP A 446 -10.75 11.00 22.25
N VAL A 447 -10.00 10.57 23.26
CA VAL A 447 -8.56 10.32 23.13
C VAL A 447 -8.23 9.08 22.25
N LEU A 448 -9.23 8.25 21.90
CA LEU A 448 -9.09 7.11 21.00
C LEU A 448 -9.68 7.38 19.62
N ASP A 449 -9.86 8.66 19.24
CA ASP A 449 -10.36 9.09 17.94
C ASP A 449 -11.82 8.72 17.66
N ARG A 450 -12.60 8.38 18.68
CA ARG A 450 -14.02 8.07 18.53
C ARG A 450 -14.83 9.35 18.57
N LEU A 451 -15.80 9.49 17.65
CA LEU A 451 -16.72 10.63 17.62
C LEU A 451 -17.61 10.63 18.86
N ILE A 452 -17.57 11.68 19.67
CA ILE A 452 -18.37 11.82 20.88
C ILE A 452 -19.43 12.90 20.78
N GLN A 453 -19.29 13.87 19.89
CA GLN A 453 -20.25 14.96 19.73
C GLN A 453 -20.23 15.51 18.32
N GLU A 454 -21.42 15.80 17.81
CA GLU A 454 -21.64 16.48 16.56
C GLU A 454 -22.64 17.60 16.76
N THR A 455 -22.32 18.84 16.34
CA THR A 455 -23.23 19.98 16.37
C THR A 455 -23.49 20.41 14.93
N GLY A 456 -24.74 20.24 14.47
CA GLY A 456 -25.13 20.58 13.11
C GLY A 456 -25.30 22.09 12.89
N PHE A 457 -25.46 22.48 11.64
CA PHE A 457 -25.62 23.87 11.22
C PHE A 457 -26.92 24.51 11.76
N ASP A 458 -27.88 23.73 12.21
CA ASP A 458 -29.11 24.19 12.90
C ASP A 458 -28.91 24.37 14.41
N GLY A 459 -27.69 24.19 14.90
CA GLY A 459 -27.33 24.30 16.31
C GLY A 459 -27.70 23.10 17.16
N ARG A 460 -28.28 22.06 16.57
CA ARG A 460 -28.61 20.84 17.31
C ARG A 460 -27.34 20.02 17.56
N THR A 461 -27.23 19.52 18.78
CA THR A 461 -26.10 18.74 19.23
C THR A 461 -26.52 17.30 19.44
N GLN A 462 -25.78 16.37 18.86
CA GLN A 462 -25.90 14.94 19.06
C GLN A 462 -24.66 14.42 19.77
N ARG A 463 -24.86 13.61 20.82
CA ARG A 463 -23.79 13.00 21.61
C ARG A 463 -23.79 11.50 21.43
N TYR A 464 -22.58 10.93 21.43
CA TYR A 464 -22.36 9.51 21.21
C TYR A 464 -21.61 8.92 22.39
N HIS A 465 -22.09 7.80 22.87
CA HIS A 465 -21.48 7.05 23.97
C HIS A 465 -21.02 5.69 23.47
N HIS A 466 -19.81 5.32 23.84
CA HIS A 466 -19.18 4.09 23.41
C HIS A 466 -18.83 3.21 24.62
N ASP A 467 -18.88 1.90 24.43
CA ASP A 467 -18.34 0.97 25.41
C ASP A 467 -16.78 0.95 25.34
N LEU A 468 -16.16 0.16 26.20
CA LEU A 468 -14.70 0.07 26.26
C LEU A 468 -14.07 -0.47 24.98
N THR A 469 -14.84 -1.16 24.14
CA THR A 469 -14.35 -1.71 22.87
C THR A 469 -14.57 -0.77 21.68
N GLY A 470 -15.18 0.40 21.91
CA GLY A 470 -15.46 1.38 20.87
C GLY A 470 -16.81 1.19 20.17
N LYS A 471 -17.63 0.26 20.63
CA LYS A 471 -18.97 0.06 20.08
C LYS A 471 -19.92 1.14 20.58
N LEU A 472 -20.68 1.76 19.65
CA LEU A 472 -21.70 2.73 19.99
C LEU A 472 -22.82 2.06 20.80
N ILE A 473 -23.09 2.58 21.99
CA ILE A 473 -24.13 2.03 22.89
C ILE A 473 -25.32 2.99 23.09
N ARG A 474 -25.13 4.29 22.81
CA ARG A 474 -26.17 5.30 22.98
C ARG A 474 -25.87 6.52 22.13
N SER A 475 -26.92 7.11 21.56
CA SER A 475 -26.88 8.45 20.96
C SER A 475 -28.00 9.32 21.56
N GLU A 476 -27.74 10.60 21.79
CA GLU A 476 -28.70 11.54 22.38
C GLU A 476 -28.55 12.97 21.80
#